data_507460353e61a49238cd0098c50621e9
#
_entry.id   507460353e61a49238cd0098c50621e9
#
_cell.length_a   1.000
_cell.length_b   1.000
_cell.length_c   1.000
_cell.angle_alpha   90.00
_cell.angle_beta   90.00
_cell.angle_gamma   90.00
#
_symmetry.space_group_name_H-M   'P 1'
#
loop_
_entity.id
_entity.type
_entity.pdbx_description
1 polymer ?
#
loop_
_entity_poly.entity_id
_entity_poly.type
_entity_poly.pdbx_seq_one_letter_code
_entity_poly.pdbx_strand_id
1 'polypeptide(L)'
;MIKNSSIRAGGTVDPSVEPWQTLWVPESPQHRRWWRWPWLDELRRRVSYLIFVQKPQDLVPVVPQSDLVPALEDRHIEILVQVCGEALKSNVDEVASNLVNEVDRDFVRMWPGEHYRLLAGFAAKLNPQLAIEIGTWQGAAAAILSRSCERVVTFDVVAIEGIPGSIPELVERYPNVSQVVANLIDDEIWHENSTVFSLADLVFVDGPKDGVFESVVVPRILGVMKPGSVMVLDDIRFAGMQDLWKNQISFPRIDLGSFGHFSGTGVVFR
;
A
#
# COMPACT_ATOMS: atom_id res chain seq x y z
N MET A 1 17.80 -47.87 -9.40
CA MET A 1 17.89 -47.25 -10.74
C MET A 1 16.79 -46.22 -10.88
N ILE A 2 17.09 -44.98 -10.62
CA ILE A 2 16.15 -43.85 -10.78
C ILE A 2 16.61 -43.10 -12.02
N LYS A 3 15.76 -43.06 -13.04
CA LYS A 3 16.03 -42.36 -14.29
C LYS A 3 15.83 -40.85 -14.06
N ASN A 4 16.92 -40.08 -14.20
CA ASN A 4 16.89 -38.64 -14.38
C ASN A 4 16.16 -38.26 -15.68
N SER A 5 15.06 -37.57 -15.60
CA SER A 5 14.46 -36.88 -16.73
C SER A 5 14.94 -35.45 -16.73
N SER A 6 15.74 -35.12 -17.73
CA SER A 6 16.25 -33.78 -18.02
C SER A 6 15.12 -32.79 -18.30
N ILE A 7 15.03 -31.75 -17.51
CA ILE A 7 14.22 -30.54 -17.80
C ILE A 7 14.96 -29.75 -18.88
N ARG A 8 14.41 -29.66 -20.07
CA ARG A 8 14.89 -28.73 -21.11
C ARG A 8 14.50 -27.30 -20.70
N ALA A 9 15.50 -26.52 -20.30
CA ALA A 9 15.41 -25.08 -20.30
C ALA A 9 15.39 -24.57 -21.74
N GLY A 10 14.36 -23.87 -22.16
CA GLY A 10 14.25 -23.34 -23.52
C GLY A 10 12.98 -22.53 -23.74
N GLY A 11 12.58 -21.71 -22.77
CA GLY A 11 11.64 -20.62 -23.01
C GLY A 11 12.41 -19.32 -23.08
N THR A 12 12.45 -18.67 -24.21
CA THR A 12 12.94 -17.29 -24.34
C THR A 12 12.03 -16.40 -23.51
N VAL A 13 12.56 -15.84 -22.43
CA VAL A 13 11.88 -14.83 -21.63
C VAL A 13 11.74 -13.61 -22.53
N ASP A 14 10.52 -13.14 -22.70
CA ASP A 14 10.24 -11.88 -23.39
C ASP A 14 10.90 -10.75 -22.55
N PRO A 15 11.87 -10.01 -23.10
CA PRO A 15 12.57 -8.96 -22.37
C PRO A 15 11.70 -7.74 -22.07
N SER A 16 10.44 -7.70 -22.52
CA SER A 16 9.49 -6.64 -22.21
C SER A 16 8.64 -6.90 -20.94
N VAL A 17 8.81 -8.08 -20.30
CA VAL A 17 8.08 -8.43 -19.08
C VAL A 17 9.00 -8.27 -17.88
N GLU A 18 8.75 -7.25 -17.06
CA GLU A 18 9.48 -7.02 -15.82
C GLU A 18 9.31 -8.20 -14.84
N PRO A 19 10.37 -8.60 -14.10
CA PRO A 19 10.37 -9.80 -13.24
C PRO A 19 9.26 -9.84 -12.17
N TRP A 20 8.73 -8.71 -11.75
CA TRP A 20 7.66 -8.61 -10.75
C TRP A 20 6.26 -8.88 -11.34
N GLN A 21 6.06 -8.73 -12.66
CA GLN A 21 4.81 -9.07 -13.33
C GLN A 21 4.57 -10.59 -13.36
N THR A 22 5.61 -11.40 -13.15
CA THR A 22 5.49 -12.87 -13.13
C THR A 22 5.15 -13.43 -11.74
N LEU A 23 5.26 -12.62 -10.68
CA LEU A 23 5.02 -13.08 -9.30
C LEU A 23 3.56 -12.96 -8.85
N TRP A 24 2.71 -12.22 -9.59
CA TRP A 24 1.31 -11.99 -9.18
C TRP A 24 0.33 -11.96 -10.36
N VAL A 25 0.36 -12.97 -11.21
CA VAL A 25 -0.78 -13.27 -12.09
C VAL A 25 -1.58 -14.37 -11.42
N PRO A 26 -2.77 -14.08 -10.88
CA PRO A 26 -3.69 -15.16 -10.54
C PRO A 26 -3.98 -15.91 -11.85
N GLU A 27 -3.62 -17.16 -11.94
CA GLU A 27 -4.03 -18.02 -13.05
C GLU A 27 -5.51 -17.82 -13.31
N SER A 28 -5.85 -17.59 -14.58
CA SER A 28 -7.22 -17.32 -15.01
C SER A 28 -8.21 -18.33 -14.39
N PRO A 29 -9.43 -17.91 -14.04
CA PRO A 29 -10.42 -18.74 -13.33
C PRO A 29 -10.79 -20.06 -14.02
N GLN A 30 -10.39 -20.26 -15.28
CA GLN A 30 -10.80 -21.41 -16.07
C GLN A 30 -10.18 -22.76 -15.66
N HIS A 31 -9.05 -22.77 -14.91
CA HIS A 31 -8.40 -24.03 -14.51
C HIS A 31 -8.63 -24.45 -13.05
N ARG A 32 -9.39 -23.70 -12.25
CA ARG A 32 -9.66 -24.05 -10.83
C ARG A 32 -11.06 -24.57 -10.56
N ARG A 33 -11.67 -25.36 -11.48
CA ARG A 33 -13.06 -25.83 -11.29
C ARG A 33 -13.21 -27.01 -10.32
N TRP A 34 -12.16 -27.54 -9.71
CA TRP A 34 -12.23 -28.82 -8.99
C TRP A 34 -12.13 -28.75 -7.47
N TRP A 35 -11.89 -27.59 -6.83
CA TRP A 35 -11.63 -27.53 -5.38
C TRP A 35 -12.35 -26.38 -4.65
N ARG A 36 -13.50 -25.98 -5.11
CA ARG A 36 -14.33 -25.04 -4.36
C ARG A 36 -15.31 -25.78 -3.44
N TRP A 37 -14.82 -26.21 -2.31
CA TRP A 37 -15.65 -26.53 -1.16
C TRP A 37 -15.55 -25.34 -0.21
N PRO A 38 -16.67 -24.64 0.10
CA PRO A 38 -16.66 -23.42 0.93
C PRO A 38 -16.00 -23.63 2.30
N TRP A 39 -16.09 -24.84 2.84
CA TRP A 39 -15.44 -25.19 4.10
C TRP A 39 -13.92 -25.31 3.99
N LEU A 40 -13.35 -25.60 2.82
CA LEU A 40 -11.90 -25.60 2.61
C LEU A 40 -11.31 -24.19 2.55
N ASP A 41 -12.04 -23.23 2.01
CA ASP A 41 -11.63 -21.84 2.01
C ASP A 41 -11.74 -21.24 3.42
N GLU A 42 -12.75 -21.63 4.17
CA GLU A 42 -12.87 -21.29 5.58
C GLU A 42 -11.78 -21.96 6.43
N LEU A 43 -11.46 -23.23 6.18
CA LEU A 43 -10.38 -23.94 6.84
C LEU A 43 -9.02 -23.32 6.49
N ARG A 44 -8.78 -22.94 5.23
CA ARG A 44 -7.57 -22.22 4.82
C ARG A 44 -7.44 -20.88 5.52
N ARG A 45 -8.53 -20.09 5.60
CA ARG A 45 -8.56 -18.81 6.34
C ARG A 45 -8.23 -19.04 7.82
N ARG A 46 -8.84 -20.02 8.46
CA ARG A 46 -8.57 -20.36 9.88
C ARG A 46 -7.16 -20.90 10.09
N VAL A 47 -6.65 -21.73 9.19
CA VAL A 47 -5.28 -22.26 9.26
C VAL A 47 -4.27 -21.14 8.96
N SER A 48 -4.51 -20.29 7.99
CA SER A 48 -3.67 -19.11 7.76
C SER A 48 -3.70 -18.18 8.97
N TYR A 49 -4.86 -17.87 9.51
CA TYR A 49 -5.00 -17.09 10.74
C TYR A 49 -4.24 -17.73 11.91
N LEU A 50 -4.35 -19.03 12.13
CA LEU A 50 -3.64 -19.74 13.19
C LEU A 50 -2.11 -19.78 12.95
N ILE A 51 -1.66 -19.95 11.70
CA ILE A 51 -0.24 -19.94 11.36
C ILE A 51 0.34 -18.53 11.54
N PHE A 52 -0.38 -17.49 11.15
CA PHE A 52 0.07 -16.09 11.32
C PHE A 52 0.01 -15.62 12.77
N VAL A 53 -0.98 -16.06 13.55
CA VAL A 53 -1.18 -15.63 14.95
C VAL A 53 -0.31 -16.44 15.93
N GLN A 54 0.11 -17.67 15.59
CA GLN A 54 0.82 -18.55 16.53
C GLN A 54 2.35 -18.56 16.42
N LYS A 55 2.97 -17.68 15.64
CA LYS A 55 4.42 -17.49 15.70
C LYS A 55 4.76 -16.25 16.54
N PRO A 56 4.96 -16.38 17.87
CA PRO A 56 5.25 -15.23 18.75
C PRO A 56 6.50 -14.44 18.34
N GLN A 57 7.39 -15.09 17.58
CA GLN A 57 8.65 -14.52 17.11
C GLN A 57 8.47 -13.51 15.96
N ASP A 58 7.33 -13.55 15.27
CA ASP A 58 7.02 -12.66 14.15
C ASP A 58 6.12 -11.48 14.56
N LEU A 59 5.75 -11.40 15.85
CA LEU A 59 5.01 -10.26 16.37
C LEU A 59 5.94 -9.05 16.45
N VAL A 60 5.79 -8.15 15.53
CA VAL A 60 6.39 -6.81 15.64
C VAL A 60 5.68 -6.12 16.80
N PRO A 61 6.39 -5.60 17.81
CA PRO A 61 5.77 -4.82 18.87
C PRO A 61 4.94 -3.70 18.28
N VAL A 62 3.70 -3.55 18.73
CA VAL A 62 2.78 -2.48 18.30
C VAL A 62 3.38 -1.12 18.66
N VAL A 63 4.13 -1.08 19.77
CA VAL A 63 4.87 0.11 20.19
C VAL A 63 6.35 -0.16 19.98
N PRO A 64 7.08 0.70 19.25
CA PRO A 64 8.53 0.58 19.16
C PRO A 64 9.14 0.66 20.56
N GLN A 65 9.81 -0.40 20.98
CA GLN A 65 10.50 -0.47 22.29
C GLN A 65 11.96 -0.03 22.19
N SER A 66 12.33 0.66 21.12
CA SER A 66 13.70 1.13 20.91
C SER A 66 13.84 2.55 21.40
N ASP A 67 14.83 2.82 22.24
CA ASP A 67 15.25 4.17 22.62
C ASP A 67 15.66 5.05 21.42
N LEU A 68 15.81 4.44 20.24
CA LEU A 68 16.15 5.11 19.00
C LEU A 68 14.93 5.68 18.25
N VAL A 69 13.72 5.27 18.64
CA VAL A 69 12.48 5.74 17.99
C VAL A 69 11.73 6.63 18.96
N PRO A 70 11.46 7.90 18.61
CA PRO A 70 10.68 8.78 19.45
C PRO A 70 9.30 8.19 19.73
N ALA A 71 8.85 8.33 20.99
CA ALA A 71 7.51 7.91 21.39
C ALA A 71 6.45 8.75 20.66
N LEU A 72 5.25 8.17 20.51
CA LEU A 72 4.08 8.94 20.08
C LEU A 72 3.73 9.97 21.16
N GLU A 73 3.46 11.18 20.74
CA GLU A 73 2.92 12.26 21.60
C GLU A 73 1.39 12.20 21.62
N ASP A 74 0.75 12.83 22.62
CA ASP A 74 -0.70 12.87 22.75
C ASP A 74 -1.40 13.38 21.49
N ARG A 75 -0.83 14.38 20.82
CA ARG A 75 -1.35 14.90 19.54
C ARG A 75 -1.40 13.84 18.44
N HIS A 76 -0.44 12.91 18.41
CA HIS A 76 -0.42 11.81 17.43
C HIS A 76 -1.54 10.82 17.71
N ILE A 77 -1.76 10.51 19.00
CA ILE A 77 -2.86 9.63 19.43
C ILE A 77 -4.22 10.26 19.14
N GLU A 78 -4.39 11.56 19.40
CA GLU A 78 -5.61 12.31 19.08
C GLU A 78 -5.92 12.25 17.57
N ILE A 79 -4.91 12.48 16.73
CA ILE A 79 -5.07 12.34 15.27
C ILE A 79 -5.55 10.93 14.91
N LEU A 80 -4.90 9.88 15.43
CA LEU A 80 -5.24 8.50 15.11
C LEU A 80 -6.66 8.13 15.53
N VAL A 81 -7.08 8.54 16.73
CA VAL A 81 -8.45 8.30 17.23
C VAL A 81 -9.48 8.98 16.29
N GLN A 82 -9.20 10.21 15.88
CA GLN A 82 -10.10 10.93 14.97
C GLN A 82 -10.10 10.33 13.56
N VAL A 83 -8.94 9.91 13.04
CA VAL A 83 -8.81 9.19 11.77
C VAL A 83 -9.66 7.91 11.77
N CYS A 84 -9.57 7.10 12.83
CA CYS A 84 -10.37 5.89 12.97
C CYS A 84 -11.88 6.23 13.03
N GLY A 85 -12.24 7.32 13.71
CA GLY A 85 -13.61 7.83 13.77
C GLY A 85 -14.15 8.25 12.40
N GLU A 86 -13.35 8.91 11.59
CA GLU A 86 -13.71 9.28 10.21
C GLU A 86 -13.73 8.04 9.28
N ALA A 87 -12.81 7.09 9.46
CA ALA A 87 -12.81 5.84 8.72
C ALA A 87 -14.12 5.04 8.92
N LEU A 88 -14.68 5.04 10.15
CA LEU A 88 -15.98 4.42 10.45
C LEU A 88 -17.14 5.04 9.67
N LYS A 89 -17.09 6.34 9.41
CA LYS A 89 -18.13 7.09 8.67
C LYS A 89 -17.91 7.05 7.17
N SER A 90 -16.69 6.71 6.72
CA SER A 90 -16.34 6.75 5.31
C SER A 90 -17.10 5.73 4.49
N ASN A 91 -17.58 6.16 3.32
CA ASN A 91 -18.15 5.30 2.30
C ASN A 91 -17.22 5.25 1.09
N VAL A 92 -16.73 4.06 0.76
CA VAL A 92 -15.84 3.81 -0.39
C VAL A 92 -16.56 3.16 -1.57
N ASP A 93 -17.88 2.93 -1.48
CA ASP A 93 -18.66 2.19 -2.49
C ASP A 93 -18.66 2.86 -3.86
N GLU A 94 -18.68 4.19 -3.90
CA GLU A 94 -18.63 4.94 -5.15
C GLU A 94 -17.33 4.68 -5.89
N VAL A 95 -16.19 4.76 -5.20
CA VAL A 95 -14.87 4.46 -5.79
C VAL A 95 -14.77 3.00 -6.18
N ALA A 96 -15.18 2.08 -5.30
CA ALA A 96 -15.19 0.66 -5.58
C ALA A 96 -16.00 0.35 -6.84
N SER A 97 -17.14 0.99 -7.04
CA SER A 97 -18.02 0.76 -8.20
C SER A 97 -17.39 1.20 -9.53
N ASN A 98 -16.36 2.05 -9.50
CA ASN A 98 -15.64 2.48 -10.70
C ASN A 98 -14.58 1.46 -11.15
N LEU A 99 -14.20 0.49 -10.29
CA LEU A 99 -13.30 -0.59 -10.66
C LEU A 99 -14.00 -1.60 -11.58
N VAL A 100 -13.24 -2.16 -12.51
CA VAL A 100 -13.78 -3.08 -13.53
C VAL A 100 -14.14 -4.43 -12.92
N ASN A 101 -13.27 -4.97 -12.06
CA ASN A 101 -13.41 -6.32 -11.51
C ASN A 101 -14.17 -6.34 -10.19
N GLU A 102 -15.03 -7.33 -10.00
CA GLU A 102 -15.78 -7.51 -8.75
C GLU A 102 -14.87 -7.80 -7.55
N VAL A 103 -13.83 -8.61 -7.76
CA VAL A 103 -12.87 -8.95 -6.71
C VAL A 103 -12.16 -7.69 -6.19
N ASP A 104 -11.75 -6.79 -7.08
CA ASP A 104 -11.09 -5.54 -6.71
C ASP A 104 -12.05 -4.59 -5.98
N ARG A 105 -13.34 -4.58 -6.37
CA ARG A 105 -14.39 -3.84 -5.66
C ARG A 105 -14.56 -4.33 -4.22
N ASP A 106 -14.52 -5.64 -4.02
CA ASP A 106 -14.66 -6.24 -2.70
C ASP A 106 -13.45 -5.95 -1.82
N PHE A 107 -12.23 -5.93 -2.39
CA PHE A 107 -11.03 -5.48 -1.68
C PHE A 107 -11.17 -4.05 -1.18
N VAL A 108 -11.57 -3.12 -2.04
CA VAL A 108 -11.75 -1.71 -1.63
C VAL A 108 -12.78 -1.56 -0.51
N ARG A 109 -13.82 -2.42 -0.46
CA ARG A 109 -14.86 -2.41 0.58
C ARG A 109 -14.47 -3.10 1.88
N MET A 110 -13.46 -3.97 1.81
CA MET A 110 -13.06 -4.79 2.97
C MET A 110 -12.46 -3.92 4.07
N TRP A 111 -13.16 -3.83 5.20
CA TRP A 111 -12.63 -3.12 6.35
C TRP A 111 -13.22 -3.64 7.67
N PRO A 112 -12.39 -3.92 8.71
CA PRO A 112 -10.93 -3.96 8.64
C PRO A 112 -10.44 -5.10 7.73
N GLY A 113 -9.25 -4.93 7.16
CA GLY A 113 -8.62 -5.92 6.28
C GLY A 113 -7.87 -5.28 5.12
N GLU A 114 -8.38 -4.13 4.64
CA GLU A 114 -7.77 -3.30 3.62
C GLU A 114 -7.64 -1.84 4.12
N HIS A 115 -6.73 -1.09 3.54
CA HIS A 115 -6.36 0.26 3.99
C HIS A 115 -7.32 1.39 3.52
N TYR A 116 -8.18 1.14 2.55
CA TYR A 116 -8.93 2.18 1.82
C TYR A 116 -9.80 3.07 2.70
N ARG A 117 -10.57 2.51 3.63
CA ARG A 117 -11.38 3.33 4.56
C ARG A 117 -10.52 4.09 5.55
N LEU A 118 -9.38 3.53 5.94
CA LEU A 118 -8.42 4.22 6.79
C LEU A 118 -7.81 5.42 6.06
N LEU A 119 -7.44 5.27 4.78
CA LEU A 119 -6.98 6.38 3.93
C LEU A 119 -8.03 7.47 3.81
N ALA A 120 -9.30 7.10 3.59
CA ALA A 120 -10.40 8.06 3.60
C ALA A 120 -10.49 8.80 4.94
N GLY A 121 -10.27 8.10 6.06
CA GLY A 121 -10.21 8.69 7.40
C GLY A 121 -9.06 9.67 7.56
N PHE A 122 -7.87 9.34 7.08
CA PHE A 122 -6.72 10.27 7.07
C PHE A 122 -7.00 11.50 6.23
N ALA A 123 -7.50 11.33 5.01
CA ALA A 123 -7.83 12.45 4.13
C ALA A 123 -8.90 13.37 4.75
N ALA A 124 -9.97 12.81 5.30
CA ALA A 124 -11.04 13.57 5.94
C ALA A 124 -10.57 14.31 7.20
N LYS A 125 -9.71 13.66 8.03
CA LYS A 125 -9.22 14.29 9.27
C LYS A 125 -8.16 15.35 9.02
N LEU A 126 -7.20 15.09 8.13
CA LEU A 126 -6.08 15.99 7.87
C LEU A 126 -6.45 17.11 6.90
N ASN A 127 -7.46 16.89 6.05
CA ASN A 127 -7.85 17.79 4.95
C ASN A 127 -6.63 18.33 4.18
N PRO A 128 -5.81 17.42 3.58
CA PRO A 128 -4.54 17.78 3.00
C PRO A 128 -4.68 18.76 1.84
N GLN A 129 -3.83 19.77 1.77
CA GLN A 129 -3.65 20.56 0.54
C GLN A 129 -2.99 19.72 -0.54
N LEU A 130 -2.04 18.86 -0.15
CA LEU A 130 -1.38 17.93 -1.05
C LEU A 130 -1.26 16.56 -0.40
N ALA A 131 -1.88 15.55 -1.02
CA ALA A 131 -1.60 14.16 -0.76
C ALA A 131 -0.77 13.57 -1.90
N ILE A 132 0.18 12.69 -1.57
CA ILE A 132 0.99 11.95 -2.53
C ILE A 132 0.76 10.47 -2.31
N GLU A 133 0.61 9.72 -3.40
CA GLU A 133 0.56 8.27 -3.43
C GLU A 133 1.75 7.72 -4.20
N ILE A 134 2.34 6.64 -3.71
CA ILE A 134 3.37 5.85 -4.41
C ILE A 134 2.80 4.48 -4.68
N GLY A 135 2.63 4.14 -5.95
CA GLY A 135 1.91 2.96 -6.43
C GLY A 135 0.48 3.31 -6.81
N THR A 136 0.28 3.82 -8.03
CA THR A 136 -1.05 4.16 -8.55
C THR A 136 -1.92 2.92 -8.70
N TRP A 137 -1.31 1.82 -9.18
CA TRP A 137 -2.02 0.61 -9.52
C TRP A 137 -3.34 0.92 -10.25
N GLN A 138 -4.47 0.42 -9.79
CA GLN A 138 -5.79 0.64 -10.42
C GLN A 138 -6.42 2.01 -10.12
N GLY A 139 -5.77 2.85 -9.30
CA GLY A 139 -6.19 4.21 -8.99
C GLY A 139 -7.20 4.34 -7.84
N ALA A 140 -7.51 3.25 -7.13
CA ALA A 140 -8.52 3.27 -6.07
C ALA A 140 -8.14 4.18 -4.89
N ALA A 141 -6.87 4.12 -4.44
CA ALA A 141 -6.43 4.93 -3.32
C ALA A 141 -6.32 6.42 -3.71
N ALA A 142 -5.81 6.73 -4.92
CA ALA A 142 -5.83 8.10 -5.46
C ALA A 142 -7.26 8.67 -5.52
N ALA A 143 -8.23 7.88 -6.01
CA ALA A 143 -9.62 8.29 -6.08
C ALA A 143 -10.26 8.51 -4.70
N ILE A 144 -9.90 7.71 -3.69
CA ILE A 144 -10.35 7.88 -2.32
C ILE A 144 -9.76 9.14 -1.70
N LEU A 145 -8.46 9.35 -1.84
CA LEU A 145 -7.76 10.54 -1.34
C LEU A 145 -8.33 11.82 -1.96
N SER A 146 -8.66 11.79 -3.26
CA SER A 146 -9.17 12.94 -4.00
C SER A 146 -10.44 13.56 -3.40
N ARG A 147 -11.22 12.78 -2.65
CA ARG A 147 -12.51 13.22 -2.10
C ARG A 147 -12.38 14.22 -0.95
N SER A 148 -11.23 14.28 -0.30
CA SER A 148 -10.99 15.15 0.86
C SER A 148 -9.64 15.87 0.80
N CYS A 149 -8.87 15.68 -0.26
CA CYS A 149 -7.61 16.41 -0.49
C CYS A 149 -7.84 17.48 -1.56
N GLU A 150 -7.19 18.62 -1.42
CA GLU A 150 -7.25 19.67 -2.44
C GLU A 150 -6.58 19.19 -3.75
N ARG A 151 -5.45 18.51 -3.61
CA ARG A 151 -4.69 17.93 -4.71
C ARG A 151 -4.12 16.56 -4.34
N VAL A 152 -4.15 15.63 -5.29
CA VAL A 152 -3.49 14.32 -5.19
C VAL A 152 -2.52 14.16 -6.34
N VAL A 153 -1.29 13.76 -6.03
CA VAL A 153 -0.28 13.35 -7.02
C VAL A 153 0.05 11.89 -6.77
N THR A 154 -0.20 11.05 -7.75
CA THR A 154 0.13 9.62 -7.66
C THR A 154 1.30 9.28 -8.57
N PHE A 155 2.24 8.48 -8.06
CA PHE A 155 3.44 8.05 -8.77
C PHE A 155 3.39 6.56 -9.04
N ASP A 156 3.74 6.19 -10.26
CA ASP A 156 3.92 4.79 -10.66
C ASP A 156 4.99 4.71 -11.76
N VAL A 157 5.54 3.53 -11.99
CA VAL A 157 6.44 3.27 -13.12
C VAL A 157 5.66 2.97 -14.40
N VAL A 158 4.36 2.75 -14.31
CA VAL A 158 3.45 2.44 -15.41
C VAL A 158 2.32 3.47 -15.45
N ALA A 159 1.97 3.94 -16.64
CA ALA A 159 0.78 4.76 -16.82
C ALA A 159 -0.48 3.96 -16.54
N ILE A 160 -1.46 4.57 -15.86
CA ILE A 160 -2.67 3.89 -15.38
C ILE A 160 -3.48 3.25 -16.53
N GLU A 161 -3.43 3.84 -17.70
CA GLU A 161 -4.10 3.30 -18.91
C GLU A 161 -3.52 1.95 -19.34
N GLY A 162 -2.29 1.65 -18.92
CA GLY A 162 -1.64 0.36 -19.17
C GLY A 162 -1.96 -0.71 -18.11
N ILE A 163 -2.66 -0.36 -17.02
CA ILE A 163 -2.94 -1.27 -15.91
C ILE A 163 -4.32 -1.92 -16.08
N PRO A 164 -4.38 -3.26 -16.21
CA PRO A 164 -5.66 -3.96 -16.35
C PRO A 164 -6.57 -3.74 -15.14
N GLY A 165 -7.83 -3.41 -15.39
CA GLY A 165 -8.83 -3.24 -14.33
C GLY A 165 -8.80 -1.88 -13.63
N SER A 166 -7.93 -0.96 -14.06
CA SER A 166 -7.87 0.40 -13.52
C SER A 166 -9.20 1.15 -13.68
N ILE A 167 -9.37 2.17 -12.84
CA ILE A 167 -10.49 3.11 -12.96
C ILE A 167 -10.37 3.82 -14.32
N PRO A 168 -11.36 3.67 -15.23
CA PRO A 168 -11.31 4.34 -16.51
C PRO A 168 -11.25 5.85 -16.35
N GLU A 169 -10.37 6.49 -17.13
CA GLU A 169 -10.27 7.96 -17.17
C GLU A 169 -10.09 8.55 -15.75
N LEU A 170 -9.17 7.99 -14.96
CA LEU A 170 -8.98 8.39 -13.56
C LEU A 170 -8.78 9.91 -13.41
N VAL A 171 -7.90 10.49 -14.21
CA VAL A 171 -7.53 11.91 -14.11
C VAL A 171 -8.66 12.83 -14.57
N GLU A 172 -9.43 12.41 -15.59
CA GLU A 172 -10.59 13.12 -16.07
C GLU A 172 -11.75 13.06 -15.07
N ARG A 173 -11.93 11.89 -14.46
CA ARG A 173 -12.99 11.64 -13.46
C ARG A 173 -12.74 12.35 -12.14
N TYR A 174 -11.48 12.46 -11.76
CA TYR A 174 -11.03 13.13 -10.53
C TYR A 174 -10.05 14.27 -10.88
N PRO A 175 -10.56 15.48 -11.19
CA PRO A 175 -9.75 16.58 -11.74
C PRO A 175 -8.64 17.09 -10.82
N ASN A 176 -8.69 16.78 -9.53
CA ASN A 176 -7.65 17.09 -8.55
C ASN A 176 -6.60 15.98 -8.41
N VAL A 177 -6.71 14.89 -9.20
CA VAL A 177 -5.71 13.82 -9.29
C VAL A 177 -4.82 14.06 -10.51
N SER A 178 -3.53 13.86 -10.35
CA SER A 178 -2.56 13.81 -11.44
C SER A 178 -1.62 12.64 -11.25
N GLN A 179 -1.34 11.89 -12.32
CA GLN A 179 -0.35 10.82 -12.30
C GLN A 179 0.98 11.32 -12.85
N VAL A 180 2.06 10.90 -12.20
CA VAL A 180 3.44 11.07 -12.65
C VAL A 180 4.03 9.67 -12.87
N VAL A 181 4.40 9.37 -14.11
CA VAL A 181 5.07 8.11 -14.44
C VAL A 181 6.56 8.29 -14.21
N ALA A 182 7.08 7.71 -13.13
CA ALA A 182 8.44 7.95 -12.67
C ALA A 182 8.97 6.79 -11.82
N ASN A 183 10.24 6.43 -12.02
CA ASN A 183 10.95 5.52 -11.12
C ASN A 183 11.73 6.32 -10.07
N LEU A 184 11.19 6.44 -8.87
CA LEU A 184 11.76 7.25 -7.79
C LEU A 184 13.07 6.69 -7.17
N ILE A 185 13.53 5.50 -7.57
CA ILE A 185 14.85 5.00 -7.21
C ILE A 185 15.94 5.78 -7.96
N ASP A 186 15.66 6.17 -9.20
CA ASP A 186 16.58 6.94 -10.02
C ASP A 186 16.85 8.31 -9.39
N ASP A 187 18.15 8.66 -9.29
CA ASP A 187 18.56 9.88 -8.60
C ASP A 187 18.16 11.16 -9.34
N GLU A 188 18.19 11.17 -10.67
CA GLU A 188 17.79 12.32 -11.47
C GLU A 188 16.29 12.54 -11.36
N ILE A 189 15.51 11.47 -11.55
CA ILE A 189 14.04 11.50 -11.41
C ILE A 189 13.63 11.89 -9.99
N TRP A 190 14.31 11.36 -8.98
CA TRP A 190 14.09 11.78 -7.60
C TRP A 190 14.33 13.28 -7.42
N HIS A 191 15.44 13.77 -7.94
CA HIS A 191 15.81 15.17 -7.79
C HIS A 191 14.78 16.11 -8.42
N GLU A 192 14.29 15.77 -9.60
CA GLU A 192 13.24 16.52 -10.29
C GLU A 192 11.92 16.57 -9.51
N ASN A 193 11.60 15.49 -8.78
CA ASN A 193 10.32 15.35 -8.08
C ASN A 193 10.41 15.63 -6.57
N SER A 194 11.60 15.74 -5.98
CA SER A 194 11.77 15.84 -4.52
C SER A 194 11.03 17.03 -3.89
N THR A 195 10.90 18.14 -4.62
CA THR A 195 10.22 19.34 -4.14
C THR A 195 8.73 19.08 -3.85
N VAL A 196 8.05 18.26 -4.65
CA VAL A 196 6.61 18.00 -4.41
C VAL A 196 6.40 17.25 -3.10
N PHE A 197 7.31 16.36 -2.71
CA PHE A 197 7.26 15.66 -1.44
C PHE A 197 7.45 16.57 -0.23
N SER A 198 8.22 17.66 -0.37
CA SER A 198 8.43 18.64 0.70
C SER A 198 7.16 19.44 1.01
N LEU A 199 6.22 19.51 0.09
CA LEU A 199 4.94 20.21 0.24
C LEU A 199 3.81 19.31 0.76
N ALA A 200 4.01 18.00 0.76
CA ALA A 200 2.97 17.02 1.10
C ALA A 200 2.55 17.12 2.58
N ASP A 201 1.24 17.03 2.82
CA ASP A 201 0.64 16.88 4.14
C ASP A 201 0.44 15.40 4.48
N LEU A 202 0.14 14.59 3.46
CA LEU A 202 -0.09 13.16 3.56
C LEU A 202 0.65 12.45 2.43
N VAL A 203 1.42 11.42 2.77
CA VAL A 203 2.05 10.52 1.80
C VAL A 203 1.55 9.10 2.07
N PHE A 204 1.05 8.43 1.05
CA PHE A 204 0.71 7.01 1.09
C PHE A 204 1.70 6.23 0.23
N VAL A 205 2.31 5.18 0.79
CA VAL A 205 3.28 4.32 0.10
C VAL A 205 2.72 2.91 0.00
N ASP A 206 2.41 2.52 -1.22
CA ASP A 206 1.88 1.21 -1.60
C ASP A 206 2.67 0.67 -2.81
N GLY A 207 3.99 0.63 -2.67
CA GLY A 207 4.95 0.19 -3.70
C GLY A 207 5.03 -1.33 -3.83
N PRO A 208 6.10 -1.86 -4.46
CA PRO A 208 6.25 -3.30 -4.75
C PRO A 208 6.47 -4.19 -3.52
N LYS A 209 6.77 -3.64 -2.33
CA LYS A 209 7.05 -4.33 -1.06
C LYS A 209 8.23 -5.32 -1.14
N ASP A 210 9.13 -5.10 -2.05
CA ASP A 210 10.35 -5.91 -2.21
C ASP A 210 11.44 -5.57 -1.17
N GLY A 211 11.27 -4.46 -0.45
CA GLY A 211 12.21 -3.94 0.54
C GLY A 211 13.42 -3.22 -0.07
N VAL A 212 13.60 -3.28 -1.38
CA VAL A 212 14.66 -2.55 -2.09
C VAL A 212 14.18 -1.16 -2.45
N PHE A 213 13.03 -1.07 -3.12
CA PHE A 213 12.41 0.20 -3.49
C PHE A 213 12.12 1.05 -2.25
N GLU A 214 11.42 0.50 -1.31
CA GLU A 214 10.98 1.23 -0.11
C GLU A 214 12.15 1.64 0.77
N SER A 215 13.21 0.82 0.87
CA SER A 215 14.43 1.16 1.63
C SER A 215 15.21 2.36 1.06
N VAL A 216 15.01 2.67 -0.21
CA VAL A 216 15.59 3.86 -0.85
C VAL A 216 14.62 5.04 -0.78
N VAL A 217 13.38 4.83 -1.20
CA VAL A 217 12.41 5.90 -1.44
C VAL A 217 11.82 6.45 -0.15
N VAL A 218 11.46 5.59 0.82
CA VAL A 218 10.85 6.03 2.08
C VAL A 218 11.77 6.95 2.90
N PRO A 219 13.05 6.62 3.14
CA PRO A 219 13.96 7.55 3.81
C PRO A 219 14.16 8.87 3.07
N ARG A 220 14.23 8.84 1.72
CA ARG A 220 14.30 10.06 0.90
C ARG A 220 13.10 10.97 1.13
N ILE A 221 11.90 10.40 1.06
CA ILE A 221 10.64 11.13 1.29
C ILE A 221 10.60 11.70 2.72
N LEU A 222 10.84 10.87 3.73
CA LEU A 222 10.86 11.31 5.14
C LEU A 222 11.90 12.41 5.38
N GLY A 223 13.03 12.40 4.66
CA GLY A 223 14.06 13.42 4.76
C GLY A 223 13.61 14.81 4.29
N VAL A 224 12.67 14.88 3.33
CA VAL A 224 12.21 16.15 2.74
C VAL A 224 10.80 16.57 3.19
N MET A 225 9.96 15.65 3.68
CA MET A 225 8.61 15.96 4.16
C MET A 225 8.65 17.06 5.23
N LYS A 226 7.67 17.95 5.20
CA LYS A 226 7.55 19.05 6.18
C LYS A 226 7.14 18.51 7.57
N PRO A 227 7.55 19.18 8.66
CA PRO A 227 7.07 18.86 10.00
C PRO A 227 5.54 18.93 10.11
N GLY A 228 4.95 17.95 10.81
CA GLY A 228 3.50 17.85 10.99
C GLY A 228 2.78 17.09 9.88
N SER A 229 3.48 16.64 8.84
CA SER A 229 2.93 15.73 7.83
C SER A 229 2.89 14.28 8.32
N VAL A 230 2.09 13.46 7.64
CA VAL A 230 1.88 12.04 7.97
C VAL A 230 2.25 11.18 6.76
N MET A 231 2.96 10.08 7.00
CA MET A 231 3.16 9.04 6.02
C MET A 231 2.42 7.77 6.45
N VAL A 232 1.68 7.18 5.52
CA VAL A 232 1.03 5.86 5.68
C VAL A 232 1.75 4.87 4.78
N LEU A 233 2.17 3.75 5.34
CA LEU A 233 2.87 2.66 4.64
C LEU A 233 1.98 1.43 4.64
N ASP A 234 1.75 0.85 3.48
CA ASP A 234 1.07 -0.42 3.40
C ASP A 234 2.02 -1.62 3.56
N ASP A 235 1.49 -2.77 3.96
CA ASP A 235 2.18 -4.06 4.01
C ASP A 235 3.47 -4.10 4.86
N ILE A 236 3.56 -3.32 5.92
CA ILE A 236 4.78 -3.22 6.75
C ILE A 236 5.23 -4.53 7.41
N ARG A 237 4.39 -5.56 7.39
CA ARG A 237 4.68 -6.90 7.94
C ARG A 237 5.21 -7.88 6.91
N PHE A 238 5.25 -7.54 5.63
CA PHE A 238 5.92 -8.36 4.62
C PHE A 238 7.41 -8.43 4.90
N ALA A 239 8.02 -9.58 4.55
CA ALA A 239 9.42 -9.85 4.88
C ALA A 239 10.38 -8.76 4.39
N GLY A 240 10.18 -8.24 3.16
CA GLY A 240 10.97 -7.16 2.59
C GLY A 240 10.81 -5.83 3.33
N MET A 241 9.63 -5.57 3.92
CA MET A 241 9.32 -4.31 4.61
C MET A 241 9.78 -4.28 6.07
N GLN A 242 10.07 -5.43 6.68
CA GLN A 242 10.37 -5.50 8.11
C GLN A 242 11.64 -4.75 8.51
N ASP A 243 12.68 -4.79 7.70
CA ASP A 243 13.92 -4.08 8.01
C ASP A 243 13.72 -2.56 7.92
N LEU A 244 13.06 -2.08 6.87
CA LEU A 244 12.65 -0.69 6.75
C LEU A 244 11.86 -0.24 7.98
N TRP A 245 10.79 -0.98 8.31
CA TRP A 245 9.90 -0.61 9.42
C TRP A 245 10.59 -0.62 10.77
N LYS A 246 11.42 -1.63 11.05
CA LYS A 246 12.08 -1.79 12.35
C LYS A 246 13.31 -0.89 12.52
N ASN A 247 14.12 -0.74 11.48
CA ASN A 247 15.49 -0.26 11.63
C ASN A 247 15.78 1.06 10.90
N GLN A 248 15.02 1.39 9.84
CA GLN A 248 15.36 2.54 9.00
C GLN A 248 14.51 3.78 9.28
N ILE A 249 13.30 3.61 9.83
CA ILE A 249 12.44 4.75 10.18
C ILE A 249 12.73 5.19 11.60
N SER A 250 13.21 6.42 11.75
CA SER A 250 13.59 7.03 13.05
C SER A 250 12.57 8.03 13.60
N PHE A 251 11.38 8.10 13.01
CA PHE A 251 10.29 8.99 13.42
C PHE A 251 9.25 8.26 14.27
N PRO A 252 8.44 9.00 15.07
CA PRO A 252 7.32 8.43 15.80
C PRO A 252 6.42 7.65 14.84
N ARG A 253 6.12 6.41 15.18
CA ARG A 253 5.34 5.52 14.29
C ARG A 253 4.52 4.50 15.05
N ILE A 254 3.48 4.01 14.40
CA ILE A 254 2.59 2.97 14.94
C ILE A 254 2.10 2.05 13.81
N ASP A 255 1.88 0.78 14.12
CA ASP A 255 1.20 -0.18 13.25
C ASP A 255 -0.30 -0.20 13.56
N LEU A 256 -1.12 0.22 12.60
CA LEU A 256 -2.59 0.20 12.67
C LEU A 256 -3.20 -1.01 11.95
N GLY A 257 -2.51 -2.13 11.86
CA GLY A 257 -2.96 -3.31 11.13
C GLY A 257 -4.34 -3.85 11.51
N SER A 258 -4.85 -3.52 12.71
CA SER A 258 -6.23 -3.88 13.08
C SER A 258 -7.30 -2.96 12.47
N PHE A 259 -6.92 -1.82 11.94
CA PHE A 259 -7.80 -0.83 11.30
C PHE A 259 -7.47 -0.58 9.82
N GLY A 260 -6.37 -1.11 9.34
CA GLY A 260 -5.90 -1.02 7.98
C GLY A 260 -5.79 -2.40 7.32
N HIS A 261 -4.72 -2.60 6.57
CA HIS A 261 -4.44 -3.85 5.88
C HIS A 261 -4.01 -4.97 6.85
N PHE A 262 -4.45 -6.18 6.58
CA PHE A 262 -4.13 -7.36 7.44
C PHE A 262 -2.63 -7.67 7.52
N SER A 263 -1.87 -7.30 6.50
CA SER A 263 -0.39 -7.39 6.46
C SER A 263 0.33 -6.22 7.12
N GLY A 264 -0.42 -5.34 7.80
CA GLY A 264 0.08 -4.21 8.57
C GLY A 264 -0.02 -2.89 7.80
N THR A 265 -0.53 -1.87 8.49
CA THR A 265 -0.55 -0.50 7.99
C THR A 265 0.24 0.37 8.95
N GLY A 266 1.40 0.84 8.49
CA GLY A 266 2.27 1.72 9.27
C GLY A 266 1.86 3.18 9.13
N VAL A 267 1.91 3.91 10.25
CA VAL A 267 1.73 5.37 10.25
C VAL A 267 2.97 6.00 10.86
N VAL A 268 3.56 6.95 10.17
CA VAL A 268 4.75 7.70 10.58
C VAL A 268 4.40 9.18 10.66
N PHE A 269 4.78 9.83 11.75
CA PHE A 269 4.59 11.26 11.97
C PHE A 269 5.92 12.00 11.78
N ARG A 270 5.90 13.00 10.92
CA ARG A 270 7.08 13.80 10.58
C ARG A 270 7.21 15.08 11.44
#